data_a3616ef62888549c7aa9fd00956b4a0c
#
_entry.id   a3616ef62888549c7aa9fd00956b4a0c
#
_cell.length_a   1.000
_cell.length_b   1.000
_cell.length_c   1.000
_cell.angle_alpha   90.00
_cell.angle_beta   90.00
_cell.angle_gamma   90.00
#
_symmetry.space_group_name_H-M   'P 1'
#
loop_
_entity.id
_entity.type
_entity.pdbx_description
1 polymer ?
#
loop_
_entity_poly.entity_id
_entity_poly.type
_entity_poly.pdbx_seq_one_letter_code
_entity_poly.pdbx_strand_id
1 'polypeptide(L)'
;MILADTSVWIDHLHKSVAALRDELEAGNVLIHPFIIGELACGEIRRREEFLRLLSTLPSSIVATDAEALHFIEHHRLMGKGIGFTDVHLLASATLTDGAKLWTRDTRLRAIAMQLHVNFQVE
;
A
#
# COMPACT_ATOMS: atom_id res chain seq x y z
N MET A 1 -4.39 11.31 0.44
CA MET A 1 -4.26 10.22 -0.54
C MET A 1 -4.00 8.90 0.19
N ILE A 2 -4.46 7.81 -0.36
CA ILE A 2 -4.45 6.51 0.30
C ILE A 2 -3.63 5.53 -0.52
N LEU A 3 -2.65 4.90 0.11
CA LEU A 3 -1.90 3.79 -0.47
C LEU A 3 -2.49 2.50 0.09
N ALA A 4 -3.33 1.83 -0.71
CA ALA A 4 -3.91 0.55 -0.33
C ALA A 4 -2.92 -0.56 -0.69
N ASP A 5 -2.59 -1.42 0.27
CA ASP A 5 -1.67 -2.52 0.01
C ASP A 5 -2.36 -3.68 -0.70
N THR A 6 -1.59 -4.70 -1.03
CA THR A 6 -2.07 -5.87 -1.78
C THR A 6 -3.24 -6.55 -1.09
N SER A 7 -3.26 -6.62 0.24
CA SER A 7 -4.34 -7.28 0.98
C SER A 7 -5.70 -6.62 0.75
N VAL A 8 -5.72 -5.30 0.69
CA VAL A 8 -6.96 -4.54 0.44
C VAL A 8 -7.42 -4.75 -1.01
N TRP A 9 -6.49 -4.70 -1.96
CA TRP A 9 -6.81 -4.94 -3.38
C TRP A 9 -7.33 -6.36 -3.63
N ILE A 10 -6.75 -7.36 -2.97
CA ILE A 10 -7.21 -8.74 -3.09
C ILE A 10 -8.65 -8.87 -2.58
N ASP A 11 -8.95 -8.29 -1.42
CA ASP A 11 -10.32 -8.27 -0.91
C ASP A 11 -11.28 -7.61 -1.90
N HIS A 12 -10.88 -6.50 -2.49
CA HIS A 12 -11.69 -5.77 -3.46
C HIS A 12 -11.95 -6.59 -4.73
N LEU A 13 -10.97 -7.37 -5.18
CA LEU A 13 -11.11 -8.25 -6.33
C LEU A 13 -12.05 -9.42 -6.05
N HIS A 14 -12.05 -9.94 -4.82
CA HIS A 14 -12.94 -11.03 -4.43
C HIS A 14 -14.37 -10.55 -4.18
N LYS A 15 -14.48 -9.47 -3.43
CA LYS A 15 -15.78 -8.90 -3.08
C LYS A 15 -15.59 -7.39 -2.89
N SER A 16 -16.12 -6.62 -3.80
CA SER A 16 -15.97 -5.17 -3.84
C SER A 16 -15.95 -4.54 -2.45
N VAL A 17 -14.90 -3.75 -2.18
CA VAL A 17 -14.75 -2.99 -0.94
C VAL A 17 -15.25 -1.58 -1.19
N ALA A 18 -16.41 -1.24 -0.61
CA ALA A 18 -17.09 0.02 -0.88
C ALA A 18 -16.21 1.23 -0.56
N ALA A 19 -15.48 1.19 0.55
CA ALA A 19 -14.59 2.30 0.92
C ALA A 19 -13.48 2.51 -0.11
N LEU A 20 -12.92 1.44 -0.68
CA LEU A 20 -11.90 1.57 -1.72
C LEU A 20 -12.52 2.12 -3.01
N ARG A 21 -13.69 1.62 -3.38
CA ARG A 21 -14.39 2.12 -4.56
C ARG A 21 -14.64 3.63 -4.46
N ASP A 22 -15.11 4.08 -3.30
CA ASP A 22 -15.41 5.49 -3.08
C ASP A 22 -14.15 6.35 -3.21
N GLU A 23 -13.03 5.88 -2.66
CA GLU A 23 -11.76 6.61 -2.75
C GLU A 23 -11.19 6.59 -4.17
N LEU A 24 -11.38 5.50 -4.91
CA LEU A 24 -11.00 5.42 -6.32
C LEU A 24 -11.81 6.43 -7.15
N GLU A 25 -13.10 6.51 -6.94
CA GLU A 25 -13.96 7.48 -7.63
C GLU A 25 -13.58 8.92 -7.30
N ALA A 26 -13.13 9.16 -6.08
CA ALA A 26 -12.69 10.49 -5.65
C ALA A 26 -11.27 10.84 -6.13
N GLY A 27 -10.55 9.91 -6.77
CA GLY A 27 -9.18 10.14 -7.23
C GLY A 27 -8.15 10.15 -6.10
N ASN A 28 -8.44 9.50 -4.98
CA ASN A 28 -7.63 9.57 -3.76
C ASN A 28 -6.74 8.35 -3.52
N VAL A 29 -6.65 7.42 -4.48
CA VAL A 29 -5.90 6.18 -4.29
C VAL A 29 -4.57 6.26 -5.03
N LEU A 30 -3.49 6.03 -4.27
CA LEU A 30 -2.13 5.95 -4.79
C LEU A 30 -1.80 4.50 -5.15
N ILE A 31 -0.87 4.34 -6.07
CA ILE A 31 -0.33 3.02 -6.41
C ILE A 31 1.18 3.00 -6.19
N HIS A 32 1.72 1.81 -5.98
CA HIS A 32 3.13 1.57 -5.78
C HIS A 32 3.56 0.39 -6.67
N PRO A 33 4.76 0.43 -7.29
CA PRO A 33 5.20 -0.64 -8.19
C PRO A 33 5.23 -2.02 -7.53
N PHE A 34 5.54 -2.11 -6.24
CA PHE A 34 5.55 -3.42 -5.55
C PHE A 34 4.14 -4.00 -5.42
N ILE A 35 3.14 -3.14 -5.24
CA ILE A 35 1.73 -3.58 -5.20
C ILE A 35 1.31 -4.08 -6.58
N ILE A 36 1.64 -3.35 -7.63
CA ILE A 36 1.37 -3.80 -9.00
C ILE A 36 2.04 -5.16 -9.25
N GLY A 37 3.30 -5.28 -8.86
CA GLY A 37 4.07 -6.52 -9.03
C GLY A 37 3.46 -7.70 -8.31
N GLU A 38 3.06 -7.53 -7.05
CA GLU A 38 2.43 -8.59 -6.27
C GLU A 38 1.10 -9.02 -6.87
N LEU A 39 0.29 -8.06 -7.30
CA LEU A 39 -1.00 -8.37 -7.95
C LEU A 39 -0.78 -9.05 -9.29
N ALA A 40 0.24 -8.64 -10.05
CA ALA A 40 0.58 -9.23 -11.34
C ALA A 40 1.02 -10.69 -11.24
N CYS A 41 1.53 -11.12 -10.07
CA CYS A 41 1.91 -12.51 -9.82
C CYS A 41 0.71 -13.44 -9.60
N GLY A 42 -0.46 -12.87 -9.35
CA GLY A 42 -1.66 -13.65 -9.08
C GLY A 42 -2.50 -13.90 -10.33
N GLU A 43 -3.45 -14.83 -10.20
CA GLU A 43 -4.47 -15.04 -11.23
C GLU A 43 -5.62 -14.07 -11.00
N ILE A 44 -5.82 -13.18 -11.96
CA ILE A 44 -6.84 -12.14 -11.88
C ILE A 44 -7.71 -12.21 -13.13
N ARG A 45 -9.03 -12.17 -12.93
CA ARG A 45 -9.97 -12.04 -14.05
C ARG A 45 -9.75 -10.70 -14.74
N ARG A 46 -9.74 -10.74 -16.08
CA ARG A 46 -9.50 -9.54 -16.88
C ARG A 46 -8.20 -8.85 -16.50
N ARG A 47 -7.16 -9.66 -16.35
CA ARG A 47 -5.86 -9.25 -15.81
C ARG A 47 -5.28 -8.04 -16.54
N GLU A 48 -5.25 -8.04 -17.85
CA GLU A 48 -4.67 -6.94 -18.63
C GLU A 48 -5.40 -5.61 -18.37
N GLU A 49 -6.72 -5.67 -18.36
CA GLU A 49 -7.57 -4.51 -18.09
C GLU A 49 -7.33 -3.96 -16.68
N PHE A 50 -7.26 -4.86 -15.70
CA PHE A 50 -7.04 -4.48 -14.30
C PHE A 50 -5.66 -3.86 -14.10
N LEU A 51 -4.60 -4.47 -14.63
CA LEU A 51 -3.25 -3.94 -14.50
C LEU A 51 -3.10 -2.59 -15.22
N ARG A 52 -3.78 -2.42 -16.34
CA ARG A 52 -3.82 -1.14 -17.03
C ARG A 52 -4.49 -0.07 -16.17
N LEU A 53 -5.60 -0.42 -15.52
CA LEU A 53 -6.28 0.49 -14.59
C LEU A 53 -5.35 0.92 -13.47
N LEU A 54 -4.65 -0.01 -12.84
CA LEU A 54 -3.70 0.32 -11.78
C LEU A 54 -2.62 1.30 -12.25
N SER A 55 -2.14 1.15 -13.48
CA SER A 55 -1.10 2.02 -14.02
C SER A 55 -1.57 3.46 -14.28
N THR A 56 -2.88 3.69 -14.29
CA THR A 56 -3.43 5.05 -14.43
C THR A 56 -3.55 5.81 -13.12
N LEU A 57 -3.41 5.11 -11.99
CA LEU A 57 -3.52 5.74 -10.67
C LEU A 57 -2.27 6.58 -10.38
N PRO A 58 -2.40 7.65 -9.60
CA PRO A 58 -1.23 8.42 -9.19
C PRO A 58 -0.29 7.58 -8.34
N SER A 59 1.02 7.74 -8.56
CA SER A 59 2.04 6.98 -7.83
C SER A 59 2.40 7.65 -6.51
N SER A 60 2.62 6.83 -5.48
CA SER A 60 3.32 7.31 -4.29
C SER A 60 4.77 7.61 -4.65
N ILE A 61 5.47 8.35 -3.78
CA ILE A 61 6.93 8.38 -3.86
C ILE A 61 7.43 6.97 -3.59
N VAL A 62 8.42 6.53 -4.36
CA VAL A 62 8.99 5.18 -4.20
C VAL A 62 10.31 5.31 -3.46
N ALA A 63 10.37 4.77 -2.24
CA ALA A 63 11.59 4.74 -1.47
C ALA A 63 12.64 3.89 -2.19
N THR A 64 13.90 4.30 -2.15
CA THR A 64 14.99 3.45 -2.61
C THR A 64 15.24 2.34 -1.59
N ASP A 65 15.96 1.29 -2.00
CA ASP A 65 16.35 0.22 -1.07
C ASP A 65 17.17 0.79 0.09
N ALA A 66 18.06 1.73 -0.19
CA ALA A 66 18.86 2.39 0.84
C ALA A 66 17.99 3.15 1.83
N GLU A 67 17.01 3.87 1.34
CA GLU A 67 16.05 4.58 2.20
C GLU A 67 15.22 3.60 3.04
N ALA A 68 14.78 2.50 2.46
CA ALA A 68 14.04 1.47 3.18
C ALA A 68 14.87 0.83 4.28
N LEU A 69 16.15 0.53 4.01
CA LEU A 69 17.07 -0.02 5.02
C LEU A 69 17.30 0.98 6.16
N HIS A 70 17.50 2.26 5.82
CA HIS A 70 17.61 3.32 6.82
C HIS A 70 16.34 3.45 7.66
N PHE A 71 15.19 3.31 7.03
CA PHE A 71 13.88 3.38 7.68
C PHE A 71 13.73 2.29 8.75
N ILE A 72 14.19 1.05 8.46
CA ILE A 72 14.19 -0.04 9.43
C ILE A 72 14.99 0.34 10.68
N GLU A 73 16.21 0.86 10.48
CA GLU A 73 17.08 1.24 11.60
C GLU A 73 16.51 2.42 12.38
N HIS A 74 16.05 3.44 11.68
CA HIS A 74 15.54 4.65 12.31
C HIS A 74 14.31 4.39 13.19
N HIS A 75 13.41 3.54 12.72
CA HIS A 75 12.16 3.23 13.43
C HIS A 75 12.21 1.91 14.21
N ARG A 76 13.37 1.23 14.21
CA ARG A 76 13.59 -0.04 14.92
C ARG A 76 12.55 -1.09 14.56
N LEU A 77 12.40 -1.35 13.27
CA LEU A 77 11.38 -2.26 12.75
C LEU A 77 11.82 -3.72 12.70
N MET A 78 13.06 -4.04 13.12
CA MET A 78 13.56 -5.41 13.14
C MET A 78 12.72 -6.27 14.09
N GLY A 79 12.43 -7.50 13.66
CA GLY A 79 11.71 -8.47 14.48
C GLY A 79 10.24 -8.17 14.69
N LYS A 80 9.65 -7.25 13.93
CA LYS A 80 8.24 -6.87 14.08
C LYS A 80 7.28 -7.75 13.28
N GLY A 81 7.80 -8.73 12.53
CA GLY A 81 6.95 -9.65 11.77
C GLY A 81 6.45 -9.10 10.45
N ILE A 82 7.07 -8.05 9.93
CA ILE A 82 6.80 -7.51 8.60
C ILE A 82 7.97 -7.79 7.66
N GLY A 83 7.69 -7.86 6.37
CA GLY A 83 8.71 -8.08 5.35
C GLY A 83 9.21 -6.78 4.73
N PHE A 84 10.23 -6.91 3.88
CA PHE A 84 10.88 -5.76 3.25
C PHE A 84 9.93 -4.99 2.34
N THR A 85 9.02 -5.68 1.65
CA THR A 85 7.99 -5.01 0.85
C THR A 85 7.13 -4.10 1.72
N ASP A 86 6.74 -4.57 2.90
CA ASP A 86 5.95 -3.77 3.83
C ASP A 86 6.72 -2.53 4.31
N VAL A 87 8.02 -2.69 4.54
CA VAL A 87 8.89 -1.57 4.90
C VAL A 87 8.91 -0.52 3.78
N HIS A 88 9.02 -0.97 2.53
CA HIS A 88 8.97 -0.07 1.38
C HIS A 88 7.66 0.72 1.33
N LEU A 89 6.54 0.06 1.60
CA LEU A 89 5.24 0.72 1.59
C LEU A 89 5.12 1.75 2.71
N LEU A 90 5.59 1.41 3.91
CA LEU A 90 5.63 2.35 5.04
C LEU A 90 6.50 3.56 4.72
N ALA A 91 7.70 3.32 4.20
CA ALA A 91 8.62 4.39 3.85
C ALA A 91 8.04 5.27 2.75
N SER A 92 7.44 4.67 1.74
CA SER A 92 6.82 5.41 0.62
C SER A 92 5.64 6.26 1.09
N ALA A 93 4.80 5.71 1.99
CA ALA A 93 3.70 6.49 2.58
C ALA A 93 4.23 7.66 3.40
N THR A 94 5.30 7.44 4.15
CA THR A 94 5.92 8.50 4.97
C THR A 94 6.53 9.60 4.11
N LEU A 95 7.16 9.22 2.99
CA LEU A 95 7.78 10.17 2.06
C LEU A 95 6.76 10.92 1.20
N THR A 96 5.58 10.34 1.01
CA THR A 96 4.53 10.97 0.20
C THR A 96 3.67 11.86 1.09
N ASP A 97 3.71 13.14 0.83
CA ASP A 97 3.00 14.13 1.65
C ASP A 97 1.50 13.84 1.71
N GLY A 98 0.96 13.75 2.93
CA GLY A 98 -0.46 13.50 3.16
C GLY A 98 -0.92 12.06 2.89
N ALA A 99 -0.01 11.14 2.57
CA ALA A 99 -0.38 9.76 2.28
C ALA A 99 -0.65 8.96 3.55
N LYS A 100 -1.60 8.03 3.46
CA LYS A 100 -1.91 7.06 4.51
C LYS A 100 -1.86 5.66 3.91
N LEU A 101 -1.36 4.71 4.70
CA LEU A 101 -1.30 3.30 4.30
C LEU A 101 -2.53 2.57 4.80
N TRP A 102 -3.21 1.85 3.91
CA TRP A 102 -4.35 1.02 4.24
C TRP A 102 -3.99 -0.45 4.04
N THR A 103 -4.04 -1.22 5.12
CA THR A 103 -3.69 -2.65 5.12
C THR A 103 -4.65 -3.46 5.98
N ARG A 104 -4.82 -4.74 5.63
CA ARG A 104 -5.53 -5.72 6.45
C ARG A 104 -4.61 -6.46 7.41
N ASP A 105 -3.30 -6.37 7.20
CA ASP A 105 -2.32 -7.03 8.06
C ASP A 105 -2.23 -6.30 9.41
N THR A 106 -2.50 -7.02 10.50
CA THR A 106 -2.57 -6.42 11.83
C THR A 106 -1.22 -5.90 12.32
N ARG A 107 -0.11 -6.58 11.96
CA ARG A 107 1.24 -6.16 12.36
C ARG A 107 1.65 -4.90 11.62
N LEU A 108 1.41 -4.87 10.32
CA LEU A 108 1.73 -3.71 9.50
C LEU A 108 0.88 -2.50 9.92
N ARG A 109 -0.40 -2.74 10.19
CA ARG A 109 -1.31 -1.67 10.64
C ARG A 109 -0.83 -1.07 11.97
N ALA A 110 -0.42 -1.90 12.91
CA ALA A 110 0.07 -1.42 14.22
C ALA A 110 1.26 -0.47 14.04
N ILE A 111 2.19 -0.82 13.14
CA ILE A 111 3.34 0.03 12.85
C ILE A 111 2.91 1.31 12.16
N ALA A 112 2.02 1.23 11.18
CA ALA A 112 1.48 2.41 10.50
C ALA A 112 0.80 3.36 11.48
N MET A 113 0.09 2.82 12.46
CA MET A 113 -0.53 3.62 13.53
C MET A 113 0.52 4.33 14.38
N GLN A 114 1.58 3.63 14.78
CA GLN A 114 2.68 4.24 15.54
C GLN A 114 3.35 5.38 14.78
N LEU A 115 3.44 5.25 13.47
CA LEU A 115 4.06 6.26 12.61
C LEU A 115 3.07 7.34 12.14
N HIS A 116 1.81 7.24 12.55
CA HIS A 116 0.73 8.16 12.19
C HIS A 116 0.47 8.23 10.68
N VAL A 117 0.66 7.11 9.98
CA VAL A 117 0.41 7.00 8.54
C VAL A 117 -0.65 5.95 8.21
N ASN A 118 -1.41 5.46 9.16
CA ASN A 118 -2.48 4.50 8.88
C ASN A 118 -3.73 5.19 8.35
N PHE A 119 -4.34 4.59 7.34
CA PHE A 119 -5.69 4.95 6.90
C PHE A 119 -6.69 4.14 7.71
N GLN A 120 -7.68 4.81 8.25
CA GLN A 120 -8.74 4.19 9.03
C GLN A 120 -10.07 4.37 8.34
N VAL A 121 -10.75 3.26 8.07
CA VAL A 121 -12.10 3.29 7.51
C VAL A 121 -13.08 3.56 8.66
N GLU A 122 -13.90 4.56 8.50
CA GLU A 122 -14.94 4.91 9.47
C GLU A 122 -16.24 4.18 9.19
#